data_f6b9333d34d593d38183b6646763cb9a
#
_entry.id   f6b9333d34d593d38183b6646763cb9a
#
_cell.length_a   1.000
_cell.length_b   1.000
_cell.length_c   1.000
_cell.angle_alpha   90.00
_cell.angle_beta   90.00
_cell.angle_gamma   90.00
#
_symmetry.space_group_name_H-M   'P 1'
#
loop_
_entity.id
_entity.type
_entity.pdbx_description
1 polymer ?
#
loop_
_entity_poly.entity_id
_entity_poly.type
_entity_poly.pdbx_seq_one_letter_code
_entity_poly.pdbx_strand_id
1 'polypeptide(L)'
;MIGVSKAMRFTFLSVLVIGAIVAAILLGCIKENEVEDPTNNGATTNPSIPPIDASAPARTETATFALGCFWSPDSRFGIVDGVIRTRVGYAGGTTKEPTYYNLGDHTETVQIDYDPTRISYEQLLEIFWDSHNSTVQPWSRQYMSVVFYHSESQRRLAIATKEHEEARLGQIVLTEIVPFSEFFMAEDYHQKYRLQQVPELMKEFVAIYPNFSDFVDSTAVARINGYLGGHGNFETLREQLSSFGLSSSGNEIMLEFGAN
;
A
#
# COMPACT_ATOMS: atom_id res chain seq x y z
N MET A 1 -50.84 -46.34 -7.41
CA MET A 1 -50.62 -46.55 -5.99
C MET A 1 -49.85 -45.34 -5.52
N ILE A 2 -50.51 -44.30 -5.07
CA ILE A 2 -51.00 -43.97 -3.74
C ILE A 2 -49.86 -43.72 -2.75
N GLY A 3 -49.83 -42.50 -2.26
CA GLY A 3 -49.15 -42.07 -1.04
C GLY A 3 -48.73 -40.60 -1.04
N VAL A 4 -49.52 -39.71 -0.95
CA VAL A 4 -50.20 -38.63 -0.21
C VAL A 4 -49.53 -38.28 1.14
N SER A 5 -49.29 -36.93 1.29
CA SER A 5 -49.50 -36.09 2.50
C SER A 5 -48.38 -36.03 3.56
N LYS A 6 -47.94 -34.89 4.00
CA LYS A 6 -48.67 -33.93 4.89
C LYS A 6 -47.97 -32.57 5.01
N ALA A 7 -48.70 -31.55 4.70
CA ALA A 7 -48.46 -30.18 5.17
C ALA A 7 -48.76 -30.06 6.66
N MET A 8 -48.00 -29.28 7.40
CA MET A 8 -48.38 -28.87 8.75
C MET A 8 -48.19 -27.35 8.87
N ARG A 9 -49.33 -26.70 8.88
CA ARG A 9 -49.53 -25.29 9.24
C ARG A 9 -49.40 -25.14 10.76
N PHE A 10 -48.72 -24.14 11.24
CA PHE A 10 -48.91 -23.60 12.58
C PHE A 10 -49.24 -22.13 12.51
N THR A 11 -50.36 -21.84 13.18
CA THR A 11 -51.14 -20.62 13.27
C THR A 11 -50.53 -19.65 14.28
N PHE A 12 -50.76 -18.37 14.01
CA PHE A 12 -50.60 -17.22 14.92
C PHE A 12 -51.37 -17.37 16.24
N LEU A 13 -50.76 -16.87 17.31
CA LEU A 13 -51.53 -16.36 18.44
C LEU A 13 -50.85 -15.14 19.05
N SER A 14 -51.51 -14.00 18.92
CA SER A 14 -51.19 -12.73 19.56
C SER A 14 -51.66 -12.74 21.01
N VAL A 15 -50.86 -12.18 21.93
CA VAL A 15 -51.39 -11.68 23.22
C VAL A 15 -50.74 -10.34 23.54
N LEU A 16 -51.57 -9.32 23.54
CA LEU A 16 -51.38 -7.96 24.04
C LEU A 16 -51.65 -7.98 25.55
N VAL A 17 -50.77 -7.43 26.37
CA VAL A 17 -51.12 -7.00 27.72
C VAL A 17 -50.59 -5.61 27.96
N ILE A 18 -51.53 -4.68 28.15
CA ILE A 18 -51.37 -3.29 28.57
C ILE A 18 -51.33 -3.26 30.08
N GLY A 19 -50.42 -2.47 30.65
CA GLY A 19 -50.44 -2.18 32.08
C GLY A 19 -49.65 -0.91 32.41
N ALA A 20 -50.32 0.21 32.49
CA ALA A 20 -49.79 1.48 32.99
C ALA A 20 -50.00 1.58 34.52
N ILE A 21 -48.99 2.05 35.27
CA ILE A 21 -49.16 2.64 36.62
C ILE A 21 -48.10 3.73 36.84
N VAL A 22 -48.51 4.92 36.82
CA VAL A 22 -48.44 6.20 37.55
C VAL A 22 -47.43 6.32 38.73
N ALA A 23 -46.57 7.33 38.58
CA ALA A 23 -45.92 8.30 39.46
C ALA A 23 -45.89 8.14 40.98
N ALA A 24 -44.71 8.43 41.54
CA ALA A 24 -44.60 9.29 42.72
C ALA A 24 -43.17 9.88 42.85
N ILE A 25 -43.12 11.17 43.01
CA ILE A 25 -41.98 12.08 43.30
C ILE A 25 -41.53 11.89 44.74
N LEU A 26 -40.22 11.76 44.98
CA LEU A 26 -39.59 12.26 46.21
C LEU A 26 -38.17 12.71 45.94
N LEU A 27 -37.92 14.00 46.15
CA LEU A 27 -36.60 14.61 46.21
C LEU A 27 -35.80 14.01 47.40
N GLY A 28 -34.61 13.56 47.11
CA GLY A 28 -33.62 13.23 48.12
C GLY A 28 -32.24 13.49 47.50
N CYS A 29 -31.63 14.64 47.85
CA CYS A 29 -30.24 14.94 47.57
C CYS A 29 -29.35 13.95 48.34
N ILE A 30 -28.70 13.02 47.60
CA ILE A 30 -27.55 12.30 48.12
C ILE A 30 -26.39 12.73 47.21
N LYS A 31 -25.43 13.47 47.80
CA LYS A 31 -24.13 13.66 47.22
C LYS A 31 -23.38 12.34 47.30
N GLU A 32 -23.28 11.62 46.21
CA GLU A 32 -22.27 10.58 46.06
C GLU A 32 -20.93 11.26 45.77
N ASN A 33 -19.99 11.06 46.71
CA ASN A 33 -18.60 11.36 46.47
C ASN A 33 -18.08 10.32 45.47
N GLU A 34 -17.83 10.77 44.23
CA GLU A 34 -17.02 10.01 43.27
C GLU A 34 -15.62 9.90 43.87
N VAL A 35 -15.27 8.68 44.25
CA VAL A 35 -13.88 8.30 44.53
C VAL A 35 -13.23 8.16 43.15
N GLU A 36 -12.43 9.16 42.75
CA GLU A 36 -11.54 9.05 41.60
C GLU A 36 -10.57 7.89 41.86
N ASP A 37 -10.68 6.83 41.04
CA ASP A 37 -9.71 5.77 40.95
C ASP A 37 -8.52 6.24 40.09
N PRO A 38 -7.31 6.45 40.64
CA PRO A 38 -6.19 7.03 39.92
C PRO A 38 -5.42 6.06 39.02
N THR A 39 -5.98 4.91 38.64
CA THR A 39 -5.23 3.85 37.95
C THR A 39 -5.80 3.40 36.61
N ASN A 40 -6.48 4.28 35.86
CA ASN A 40 -6.82 3.92 34.47
C ASN A 40 -6.42 5.01 33.48
N ASN A 41 -5.12 5.31 33.39
CA ASN A 41 -4.54 6.04 32.27
C ASN A 41 -4.19 5.09 31.10
N GLY A 42 -5.07 4.21 30.77
CA GLY A 42 -5.08 3.54 29.47
C GLY A 42 -5.75 4.46 28.44
N ALA A 43 -5.11 5.56 28.09
CA ALA A 43 -5.50 6.30 26.92
C ALA A 43 -5.29 5.39 25.71
N THR A 44 -6.35 4.74 25.25
CA THR A 44 -6.42 4.20 23.90
C THR A 44 -6.43 5.40 22.96
N THR A 45 -5.24 5.95 22.67
CA THR A 45 -5.08 6.90 21.59
C THR A 45 -5.46 6.15 20.34
N ASN A 46 -6.58 6.54 19.69
CA ASN A 46 -6.83 6.12 18.33
C ASN A 46 -5.55 6.40 17.54
N PRO A 47 -5.00 5.42 16.80
CA PRO A 47 -3.78 5.65 16.04
C PRO A 47 -4.00 6.82 15.09
N SER A 48 -3.19 7.85 15.22
CA SER A 48 -3.27 9.02 14.35
C SER A 48 -2.62 8.72 13.01
N ILE A 49 -3.13 9.33 11.94
CA ILE A 49 -2.49 9.26 10.62
C ILE A 49 -1.03 9.68 10.75
N PRO A 50 -0.06 8.92 10.19
CA PRO A 50 1.35 9.26 10.20
C PRO A 50 1.63 10.69 9.71
N PRO A 51 2.51 11.45 10.35
CA PRO A 51 2.84 12.83 9.94
C PRO A 51 3.26 12.94 8.46
N ILE A 52 3.98 11.95 7.94
CA ILE A 52 4.40 11.94 6.53
C ILE A 52 3.20 11.83 5.59
N ASP A 53 2.17 11.06 5.95
CA ASP A 53 0.94 10.93 5.15
C ASP A 53 0.07 12.18 5.25
N ALA A 54 -0.02 12.78 6.45
CA ALA A 54 -0.74 14.03 6.66
C ALA A 54 -0.13 15.20 5.88
N SER A 55 1.16 15.15 5.53
CA SER A 55 1.89 16.14 4.74
C SER A 55 1.95 15.83 3.25
N ALA A 56 1.30 14.76 2.79
CA ALA A 56 1.31 14.38 1.37
C ALA A 56 0.72 15.50 0.50
N PRO A 57 1.34 15.81 -0.67
CA PRO A 57 0.87 16.88 -1.54
C PRO A 57 -0.47 16.52 -2.17
N ALA A 58 -1.32 17.53 -2.39
CA ALA A 58 -2.61 17.34 -3.06
C ALA A 58 -2.49 16.99 -4.55
N ARG A 59 -1.34 17.27 -5.18
CA ARG A 59 -1.06 16.99 -6.59
C ARG A 59 0.16 16.10 -6.73
N THR A 60 -0.03 14.98 -7.41
CA THR A 60 1.03 14.04 -7.78
C THR A 60 1.03 13.81 -9.29
N GLU A 61 2.15 13.30 -9.80
CA GLU A 61 2.24 12.68 -11.11
C GLU A 61 2.48 11.18 -10.95
N THR A 62 2.21 10.42 -12.03
CA THR A 62 2.32 8.96 -12.00
C THR A 62 3.40 8.48 -12.97
N ALA A 63 4.25 7.58 -12.51
CA ALA A 63 5.16 6.76 -13.30
C ALA A 63 4.76 5.28 -13.19
N THR A 64 4.94 4.50 -14.27
CA THR A 64 4.57 3.08 -14.29
C THR A 64 5.67 2.29 -14.98
N PHE A 65 6.27 1.33 -14.24
CA PHE A 65 7.44 0.57 -14.67
C PHE A 65 7.28 -0.92 -14.41
N ALA A 66 7.83 -1.73 -15.31
CA ALA A 66 8.03 -3.16 -15.11
C ALA A 66 9.53 -3.46 -15.23
N LEU A 67 10.11 -4.18 -14.29
CA LEU A 67 11.55 -4.51 -14.23
C LEU A 67 11.82 -5.81 -13.49
N GLY A 68 11.03 -6.86 -13.77
CA GLY A 68 11.10 -8.16 -13.11
C GLY A 68 10.07 -8.31 -12.00
N CYS A 69 10.35 -9.17 -11.00
CA CYS A 69 9.46 -9.39 -9.88
C CYS A 69 9.17 -8.08 -9.12
N PHE A 70 7.90 -7.68 -9.07
CA PHE A 70 7.45 -6.35 -8.59
C PHE A 70 7.64 -6.09 -7.09
N TRP A 71 7.95 -7.10 -6.27
CA TRP A 71 8.24 -6.92 -4.84
C TRP A 71 9.49 -6.06 -4.59
N SER A 72 10.52 -6.21 -5.44
CA SER A 72 11.74 -5.43 -5.35
C SER A 72 11.53 -3.98 -5.81
N PRO A 73 10.95 -3.70 -6.98
CA PRO A 73 10.58 -2.35 -7.39
C PRO A 73 9.68 -1.62 -6.38
N ASP A 74 8.65 -2.29 -5.81
CA ASP A 74 7.78 -1.68 -4.80
C ASP A 74 8.58 -1.13 -3.62
N SER A 75 9.51 -1.92 -3.09
CA SER A 75 10.38 -1.49 -1.99
C SER A 75 11.42 -0.45 -2.44
N ARG A 76 12.02 -0.63 -3.64
CA ARG A 76 13.05 0.26 -4.17
C ARG A 76 12.54 1.68 -4.43
N PHE A 77 11.35 1.81 -5.04
CA PHE A 77 10.74 3.12 -5.28
C PHE A 77 10.06 3.67 -4.03
N GLY A 78 9.52 2.81 -3.18
CA GLY A 78 8.88 3.22 -1.94
C GLY A 78 9.78 4.01 -1.00
N ILE A 79 11.10 3.80 -1.00
CA ILE A 79 12.04 4.54 -0.15
C ILE A 79 12.41 5.91 -0.70
N VAL A 80 12.17 6.19 -1.98
CA VAL A 80 12.67 7.37 -2.66
C VAL A 80 11.97 8.62 -2.16
N ASP A 81 12.75 9.63 -1.77
CA ASP A 81 12.21 10.92 -1.36
C ASP A 81 11.47 11.59 -2.52
N GLY A 82 10.28 12.17 -2.25
CA GLY A 82 9.38 12.68 -3.27
C GLY A 82 8.40 11.63 -3.84
N VAL A 83 8.64 10.32 -3.67
CA VAL A 83 7.61 9.31 -3.94
C VAL A 83 6.58 9.32 -2.82
N ILE A 84 5.31 9.38 -3.17
CA ILE A 84 4.20 9.47 -2.22
C ILE A 84 3.63 8.08 -1.93
N ARG A 85 3.44 7.25 -2.98
CA ARG A 85 2.96 5.88 -2.83
C ARG A 85 3.43 5.01 -3.98
N THR A 86 3.44 3.72 -3.74
CA THR A 86 3.68 2.70 -4.76
C THR A 86 2.57 1.66 -4.70
N ARG A 87 2.29 1.04 -5.82
CA ARG A 87 1.33 -0.08 -5.93
C ARG A 87 1.88 -1.09 -6.91
N VAL A 88 1.68 -2.38 -6.64
CA VAL A 88 2.04 -3.43 -7.59
C VAL A 88 0.83 -3.99 -8.29
N GLY A 89 1.00 -4.41 -9.52
CA GLY A 89 -0.08 -4.90 -10.36
C GLY A 89 0.40 -5.45 -11.69
N TYR A 90 -0.50 -5.49 -12.64
CA TYR A 90 -0.31 -6.08 -13.96
C TYR A 90 -0.67 -5.07 -15.04
N ALA A 91 0.20 -4.92 -16.04
CA ALA A 91 -0.04 -3.99 -17.14
C ALA A 91 0.54 -4.51 -18.48
N GLY A 92 0.19 -3.84 -19.58
CA GLY A 92 0.76 -4.04 -20.91
C GLY A 92 0.19 -5.22 -21.68
N GLY A 93 -0.79 -5.94 -21.13
CA GLY A 93 -1.49 -7.04 -21.79
C GLY A 93 -2.88 -6.66 -22.30
N THR A 94 -3.57 -7.65 -22.85
CA THR A 94 -4.94 -7.54 -23.36
C THR A 94 -5.94 -8.42 -22.59
N THR A 95 -5.43 -9.33 -21.79
CA THR A 95 -6.24 -10.21 -20.91
C THR A 95 -7.04 -9.37 -19.93
N LYS A 96 -8.33 -9.64 -19.80
CA LYS A 96 -9.21 -8.95 -18.86
C LYS A 96 -9.13 -9.60 -17.48
N GLU A 97 -9.15 -8.75 -16.44
CA GLU A 97 -9.09 -9.17 -15.04
C GLU A 97 -7.95 -10.18 -14.76
N PRO A 98 -6.68 -9.81 -15.08
CA PRO A 98 -5.55 -10.69 -14.81
C PRO A 98 -5.41 -10.93 -13.31
N THR A 99 -4.95 -12.12 -12.97
CA THR A 99 -4.52 -12.49 -11.62
C THR A 99 -3.13 -13.09 -11.67
N TYR A 100 -2.47 -13.25 -10.52
CA TYR A 100 -1.14 -13.85 -10.48
C TYR A 100 -1.08 -15.22 -11.14
N TYR A 101 -2.13 -16.04 -11.00
CA TYR A 101 -2.21 -17.37 -11.58
C TYR A 101 -2.79 -17.41 -12.99
N ASN A 102 -3.36 -16.30 -13.45
CA ASN A 102 -3.92 -16.16 -14.81
C ASN A 102 -3.53 -14.78 -15.38
N LEU A 103 -2.23 -14.55 -15.48
CA LEU A 103 -1.66 -13.27 -15.90
C LEU A 103 -1.91 -12.94 -17.37
N GLY A 104 -2.06 -13.96 -18.20
CA GLY A 104 -2.18 -13.81 -19.66
C GLY A 104 -0.91 -13.20 -20.26
N ASP A 105 -1.07 -12.13 -21.00
CA ASP A 105 -0.02 -11.39 -21.70
C ASP A 105 0.48 -10.13 -20.94
N HIS A 106 0.06 -9.95 -19.68
CA HIS A 106 0.53 -8.86 -18.84
C HIS A 106 1.94 -9.10 -18.27
N THR A 107 2.51 -8.03 -17.72
CA THR A 107 3.77 -8.07 -16.98
C THR A 107 3.58 -7.52 -15.56
N GLU A 108 4.35 -8.03 -14.61
CA GLU A 108 4.42 -7.48 -13.25
C GLU A 108 4.94 -6.06 -13.28
N THR A 109 4.21 -5.16 -12.66
CA THR A 109 4.38 -3.72 -12.82
C THR A 109 4.26 -3.00 -11.48
N VAL A 110 5.09 -2.00 -11.25
CA VAL A 110 4.94 -1.03 -10.16
C VAL A 110 4.39 0.28 -10.71
N GLN A 111 3.38 0.82 -10.07
CA GLN A 111 2.87 2.17 -10.29
C GLN A 111 3.26 3.07 -9.12
N ILE A 112 3.76 4.26 -9.43
CA ILE A 112 4.42 5.18 -8.50
C ILE A 112 3.75 6.54 -8.64
N ASP A 113 3.13 7.03 -7.56
CA ASP A 113 2.70 8.43 -7.50
C ASP A 113 3.79 9.24 -6.78
N TYR A 114 4.21 10.34 -7.39
CA TYR A 114 5.32 11.16 -6.90
C TYR A 114 5.00 12.65 -6.93
N ASP A 115 5.67 13.42 -6.08
CA ASP A 115 5.64 14.87 -6.07
C ASP A 115 6.66 15.41 -7.10
N PRO A 116 6.20 15.99 -8.23
CA PRO A 116 7.10 16.48 -9.28
C PRO A 116 7.92 17.70 -8.84
N THR A 117 7.63 18.30 -7.69
CA THR A 117 8.43 19.39 -7.12
C THR A 117 9.63 18.90 -6.33
N ARG A 118 9.66 17.61 -5.95
CA ARG A 118 10.71 16.98 -5.14
C ARG A 118 11.54 15.97 -5.94
N ILE A 119 10.93 15.24 -6.85
CA ILE A 119 11.61 14.28 -7.73
C ILE A 119 11.06 14.38 -9.15
N SER A 120 11.94 14.40 -10.13
CA SER A 120 11.55 14.41 -11.54
C SER A 120 11.29 13.01 -12.08
N TYR A 121 10.53 12.91 -13.18
CA TYR A 121 10.36 11.64 -13.91
C TYR A 121 11.70 11.09 -14.43
N GLU A 122 12.63 11.96 -14.83
CA GLU A 122 13.97 11.58 -15.29
C GLU A 122 14.76 10.91 -14.17
N GLN A 123 14.72 11.44 -12.95
CA GLN A 123 15.35 10.81 -11.78
C GLN A 123 14.72 9.44 -11.44
N LEU A 124 13.41 9.28 -11.63
CA LEU A 124 12.76 7.98 -11.49
C LEU A 124 13.24 6.99 -12.58
N LEU A 125 13.48 7.45 -13.80
CA LEU A 125 14.07 6.64 -14.88
C LEU A 125 15.53 6.24 -14.57
N GLU A 126 16.34 7.13 -13.98
CA GLU A 126 17.70 6.77 -13.53
C GLU A 126 17.64 5.62 -12.52
N ILE A 127 16.76 5.71 -11.51
CA ILE A 127 16.55 4.62 -10.54
C ILE A 127 16.08 3.34 -11.24
N PHE A 128 15.19 3.45 -12.23
CA PHE A 128 14.72 2.32 -13.02
C PHE A 128 15.88 1.61 -13.73
N TRP A 129 16.73 2.35 -14.44
CA TRP A 129 17.89 1.79 -15.18
C TRP A 129 18.91 1.13 -14.24
N ASP A 130 19.15 1.71 -13.06
CA ASP A 130 20.08 1.18 -12.06
C ASP A 130 19.53 -0.04 -11.28
N SER A 131 18.21 -0.32 -11.40
CA SER A 131 17.55 -1.34 -10.59
C SER A 131 17.49 -2.73 -11.23
N HIS A 132 17.90 -2.90 -12.49
CA HIS A 132 17.85 -4.19 -13.20
C HIS A 132 18.86 -4.26 -14.34
N ASN A 133 19.07 -5.45 -14.88
CA ASN A 133 19.87 -5.63 -16.08
C ASN A 133 19.01 -5.49 -17.33
N SER A 134 19.02 -4.30 -17.92
CA SER A 134 18.21 -3.93 -19.10
C SER A 134 18.65 -4.62 -20.41
N THR A 135 19.82 -5.29 -20.43
CA THR A 135 20.35 -5.97 -21.64
C THR A 135 20.03 -7.46 -21.69
N VAL A 136 19.42 -8.02 -20.64
CA VAL A 136 19.08 -9.45 -20.57
C VAL A 136 17.61 -9.66 -20.90
N GLN A 137 17.34 -10.58 -21.84
CA GLN A 137 15.97 -11.02 -22.14
C GLN A 137 15.40 -11.80 -20.98
N PRO A 138 14.29 -11.39 -20.39
CA PRO A 138 13.59 -12.16 -19.36
C PRO A 138 13.09 -13.49 -19.91
N TRP A 139 13.06 -14.52 -19.08
CA TRP A 139 12.58 -15.85 -19.44
C TRP A 139 11.03 -15.95 -19.60
N SER A 140 10.31 -14.93 -19.15
CA SER A 140 8.85 -14.86 -19.19
C SER A 140 8.35 -13.44 -19.46
N ARG A 141 7.22 -13.32 -20.17
CA ARG A 141 6.50 -12.04 -20.34
C ARG A 141 6.15 -11.40 -19.00
N GLN A 142 5.85 -12.20 -17.99
CA GLN A 142 5.58 -11.75 -16.62
C GLN A 142 6.66 -10.80 -16.07
N TYR A 143 7.93 -11.03 -16.41
CA TYR A 143 9.07 -10.32 -15.85
C TYR A 143 9.78 -9.40 -16.85
N MET A 144 9.07 -8.95 -17.88
CA MET A 144 9.63 -8.02 -18.87
C MET A 144 10.05 -6.69 -18.23
N SER A 145 11.03 -6.04 -18.88
CA SER A 145 11.40 -4.65 -18.58
C SER A 145 10.62 -3.72 -19.50
N VAL A 146 9.79 -2.85 -18.94
CA VAL A 146 8.90 -1.96 -19.69
C VAL A 146 8.76 -0.62 -19.00
N VAL A 147 8.85 0.47 -19.75
CA VAL A 147 8.42 1.81 -19.34
C VAL A 147 7.06 2.10 -19.98
N PHE A 148 6.02 2.26 -19.14
CA PHE A 148 4.68 2.65 -19.58
C PHE A 148 4.54 4.17 -19.44
N TYR A 149 4.55 4.91 -20.55
CA TYR A 149 4.46 6.37 -20.49
C TYR A 149 3.00 6.87 -20.49
N HIS A 150 2.72 7.87 -19.65
CA HIS A 150 1.41 8.50 -19.50
C HIS A 150 1.27 9.79 -20.32
N SER A 151 2.38 10.30 -20.86
CA SER A 151 2.42 11.54 -21.65
C SER A 151 3.53 11.52 -22.69
N GLU A 152 3.43 12.39 -23.68
CA GLU A 152 4.49 12.55 -24.67
C GLU A 152 5.79 13.10 -24.05
N SER A 153 5.72 13.84 -22.96
CA SER A 153 6.90 14.26 -22.20
C SER A 153 7.61 13.07 -21.58
N GLN A 154 6.88 12.17 -20.91
CA GLN A 154 7.45 10.94 -20.35
C GLN A 154 8.03 10.04 -21.45
N ARG A 155 7.33 9.92 -22.59
CA ARG A 155 7.83 9.14 -23.73
C ARG A 155 9.19 9.64 -24.20
N ARG A 156 9.34 10.97 -24.42
CA ARG A 156 10.62 11.55 -24.86
C ARG A 156 11.74 11.31 -23.88
N LEU A 157 11.48 11.49 -22.57
CA LEU A 157 12.48 11.22 -21.52
C LEU A 157 12.86 9.75 -21.48
N ALA A 158 11.90 8.83 -21.56
CA ALA A 158 12.16 7.40 -21.58
C ALA A 158 13.04 6.98 -22.78
N ILE A 159 12.80 7.53 -23.96
CA ILE A 159 13.63 7.26 -25.15
C ILE A 159 15.03 7.82 -24.95
N ALA A 160 15.16 9.08 -24.54
CA ALA A 160 16.46 9.72 -24.35
C ALA A 160 17.33 9.02 -23.29
N THR A 161 16.71 8.62 -22.15
CA THR A 161 17.44 7.89 -21.11
C THR A 161 17.79 6.46 -21.53
N LYS A 162 16.96 5.79 -22.35
CA LYS A 162 17.29 4.50 -22.96
C LYS A 162 18.51 4.61 -23.88
N GLU A 163 18.55 5.60 -24.76
CA GLU A 163 19.67 5.87 -25.67
C GLU A 163 20.95 6.15 -24.87
N HIS A 164 20.85 6.90 -23.78
CA HIS A 164 21.96 7.15 -22.86
C HIS A 164 22.46 5.86 -22.22
N GLU A 165 21.55 4.99 -21.75
CA GLU A 165 21.88 3.71 -21.14
C GLU A 165 22.55 2.75 -22.13
N GLU A 166 22.07 2.69 -23.39
CA GLU A 166 22.71 1.93 -24.47
C GLU A 166 24.14 2.41 -24.76
N ALA A 167 24.34 3.73 -24.78
CA ALA A 167 25.67 4.31 -24.97
C ALA A 167 26.59 4.02 -23.77
N ARG A 168 26.09 4.10 -22.53
CA ARG A 168 26.82 3.79 -21.29
C ARG A 168 27.28 2.33 -21.22
N LEU A 169 26.40 1.40 -21.60
CA LEU A 169 26.65 -0.03 -21.55
C LEU A 169 27.39 -0.56 -22.79
N GLY A 170 27.35 0.16 -23.92
CA GLY A 170 27.84 -0.33 -25.22
C GLY A 170 27.05 -1.53 -25.73
N GLN A 171 25.79 -1.69 -25.33
CA GLN A 171 24.93 -2.82 -25.63
C GLN A 171 23.51 -2.34 -25.93
N ILE A 172 22.74 -3.16 -26.65
CA ILE A 172 21.33 -2.91 -26.89
C ILE A 172 20.55 -3.13 -25.61
N VAL A 173 19.71 -2.17 -25.23
CA VAL A 173 18.76 -2.24 -24.12
C VAL A 173 17.44 -2.83 -24.61
N LEU A 174 16.99 -3.91 -23.97
CA LEU A 174 15.81 -4.67 -24.37
C LEU A 174 14.49 -4.14 -23.76
N THR A 175 14.56 -3.12 -22.92
CA THR A 175 13.39 -2.48 -22.31
C THR A 175 12.45 -1.93 -23.37
N GLU A 176 11.17 -2.31 -23.29
CA GLU A 176 10.11 -1.75 -24.13
C GLU A 176 9.68 -0.37 -23.60
N ILE A 177 9.33 0.56 -24.49
CA ILE A 177 8.74 1.86 -24.15
C ILE A 177 7.39 1.94 -24.88
N VAL A 178 6.30 1.81 -24.13
CA VAL A 178 4.95 1.70 -24.69
C VAL A 178 3.98 2.66 -23.99
N PRO A 179 2.88 3.07 -24.65
CA PRO A 179 1.87 3.88 -23.99
C PRO A 179 1.22 3.11 -22.84
N PHE A 180 0.97 3.81 -21.76
CA PHE A 180 0.14 3.28 -20.68
C PHE A 180 -1.31 3.12 -21.16
N SER A 181 -1.93 1.99 -20.87
CA SER A 181 -3.34 1.73 -21.20
C SER A 181 -4.18 1.47 -19.96
N GLU A 182 -3.86 0.42 -19.23
CA GLU A 182 -4.61 -0.05 -18.08
C GLU A 182 -3.66 -0.70 -17.06
N PHE A 183 -3.98 -0.54 -15.77
CA PHE A 183 -3.26 -1.17 -14.66
C PHE A 183 -4.27 -1.93 -13.81
N PHE A 184 -4.05 -3.20 -13.62
CA PHE A 184 -4.83 -4.05 -12.75
C PHE A 184 -4.05 -4.27 -11.46
N MET A 185 -4.65 -3.83 -10.35
CA MET A 185 -4.04 -4.01 -9.02
C MET A 185 -3.80 -5.49 -8.76
N ALA A 186 -2.60 -5.85 -8.31
CA ALA A 186 -2.34 -7.21 -7.84
C ALA A 186 -3.04 -7.45 -6.49
N GLU A 187 -3.21 -8.71 -6.16
CA GLU A 187 -3.86 -9.18 -4.95
C GLU A 187 -3.17 -8.63 -3.69
N ASP A 188 -3.91 -8.46 -2.63
CA ASP A 188 -3.49 -7.80 -1.38
C ASP A 188 -2.18 -8.37 -0.82
N TYR A 189 -1.96 -9.69 -0.91
CA TYR A 189 -0.74 -10.33 -0.41
C TYR A 189 0.54 -9.98 -1.19
N HIS A 190 0.41 -9.33 -2.34
CA HIS A 190 1.55 -8.83 -3.11
C HIS A 190 1.92 -7.38 -2.73
N GLN A 191 0.97 -6.59 -2.24
CA GLN A 191 1.20 -5.19 -1.89
C GLN A 191 2.11 -5.08 -0.67
N LYS A 192 3.16 -4.25 -0.75
CA LYS A 192 4.09 -4.04 0.38
C LYS A 192 4.64 -5.35 0.97
N TYR A 193 5.04 -6.25 0.09
CA TYR A 193 5.43 -7.62 0.44
C TYR A 193 6.47 -7.69 1.55
N ARG A 194 7.46 -6.79 1.59
CA ARG A 194 8.51 -6.80 2.62
C ARG A 194 7.94 -6.47 3.99
N LEU A 195 7.06 -5.49 4.08
CA LEU A 195 6.39 -5.14 5.33
C LEU A 195 5.48 -6.26 5.82
N GLN A 196 4.78 -6.94 4.92
CA GLN A 196 3.93 -8.08 5.28
C GLN A 196 4.68 -9.26 5.91
N GLN A 197 6.03 -9.32 5.77
CA GLN A 197 6.86 -10.33 6.43
C GLN A 197 7.17 -9.99 7.90
N VAL A 198 6.73 -8.82 8.41
CA VAL A 198 6.96 -8.35 9.78
C VAL A 198 5.60 -8.14 10.46
N PRO A 199 5.02 -9.20 11.07
CA PRO A 199 3.66 -9.17 11.61
C PRO A 199 3.41 -8.09 12.65
N GLU A 200 4.41 -7.74 13.44
CA GLU A 200 4.35 -6.72 14.48
C GLU A 200 4.09 -5.33 13.88
N LEU A 201 4.82 -4.97 12.83
CA LEU A 201 4.63 -3.71 12.11
C LEU A 201 3.33 -3.71 11.31
N MET A 202 2.97 -4.85 10.69
CA MET A 202 1.69 -4.98 10.01
C MET A 202 0.51 -4.72 10.97
N LYS A 203 0.57 -5.24 12.20
CA LYS A 203 -0.47 -5.00 13.20
C LYS A 203 -0.64 -3.53 13.52
N GLU A 204 0.44 -2.76 13.60
CA GLU A 204 0.39 -1.32 13.85
C GLU A 204 -0.26 -0.58 12.67
N PHE A 205 0.18 -0.88 11.44
CA PHE A 205 -0.37 -0.22 10.25
C PHE A 205 -1.82 -0.59 9.95
N VAL A 206 -2.25 -1.83 10.20
CA VAL A 206 -3.66 -2.23 10.09
C VAL A 206 -4.53 -1.51 11.13
N ALA A 207 -3.99 -1.19 12.31
CA ALA A 207 -4.71 -0.37 13.29
C ALA A 207 -4.85 1.09 12.86
N ILE A 208 -3.83 1.65 12.17
CA ILE A 208 -3.87 3.00 11.59
C ILE A 208 -4.79 3.03 10.36
N TYR A 209 -4.69 2.04 9.48
CA TYR A 209 -5.40 1.92 8.21
C TYR A 209 -6.24 0.64 8.15
N PRO A 210 -7.45 0.63 8.75
CA PRO A 210 -8.35 -0.53 8.69
C PRO A 210 -8.81 -0.88 7.27
N ASN A 211 -8.84 0.12 6.36
CA ASN A 211 -9.09 -0.09 4.95
C ASN A 211 -7.76 -0.38 4.23
N PHE A 212 -7.69 -1.52 3.54
CA PHE A 212 -6.47 -1.96 2.89
C PHE A 212 -6.03 -1.02 1.74
N SER A 213 -6.95 -0.34 1.05
CA SER A 213 -6.58 0.65 0.04
C SER A 213 -5.83 1.83 0.65
N ASP A 214 -6.23 2.29 1.85
CA ASP A 214 -5.57 3.39 2.55
C ASP A 214 -4.17 2.97 3.04
N PHE A 215 -4.02 1.70 3.45
CA PHE A 215 -2.72 1.10 3.77
C PHE A 215 -1.80 1.10 2.54
N VAL A 216 -2.27 0.65 1.38
CA VAL A 216 -1.48 0.62 0.14
C VAL A 216 -1.08 2.03 -0.29
N ASP A 217 -1.96 3.01 -0.10
CA ASP A 217 -1.78 4.40 -0.50
C ASP A 217 -0.95 5.26 0.47
N SER A 218 -0.53 4.70 1.62
CA SER A 218 0.25 5.39 2.64
C SER A 218 1.72 5.56 2.24
N THR A 219 2.23 6.79 2.39
CA THR A 219 3.67 7.10 2.23
C THR A 219 4.50 6.43 3.33
N ALA A 220 4.02 6.42 4.59
CA ALA A 220 4.69 5.75 5.69
C ALA A 220 4.88 4.26 5.41
N VAL A 221 3.82 3.59 4.95
CA VAL A 221 3.85 2.18 4.58
C VAL A 221 4.84 1.92 3.43
N ALA A 222 4.85 2.77 2.40
CA ALA A 222 5.79 2.66 1.28
C ALA A 222 7.26 2.82 1.75
N ARG A 223 7.54 3.78 2.64
CA ARG A 223 8.88 3.99 3.23
C ARG A 223 9.35 2.80 4.05
N ILE A 224 8.50 2.31 4.97
CA ILE A 224 8.82 1.15 5.81
C ILE A 224 9.05 -0.09 4.94
N ASN A 225 8.19 -0.34 3.93
CA ASN A 225 8.41 -1.42 2.95
C ASN A 225 9.78 -1.29 2.25
N GLY A 226 10.20 -0.06 1.95
CA GLY A 226 11.50 0.24 1.34
C GLY A 226 12.68 -0.08 2.25
N TYR A 227 12.65 0.34 3.51
CA TYR A 227 13.68 0.01 4.50
C TYR A 227 13.79 -1.50 4.71
N LEU A 228 12.67 -2.19 4.90
CA LEU A 228 12.60 -3.64 5.05
C LEU A 228 13.03 -4.40 3.78
N GLY A 229 12.99 -3.75 2.63
CA GLY A 229 13.55 -4.24 1.37
C GLY A 229 15.07 -4.10 1.25
N GLY A 230 15.74 -3.53 2.26
CA GLY A 230 17.20 -3.29 2.26
C GLY A 230 17.61 -2.04 1.49
N HIS A 231 16.67 -1.11 1.25
CA HIS A 231 16.93 0.17 0.61
C HIS A 231 16.99 1.31 1.64
N GLY A 232 17.69 2.40 1.31
CA GLY A 232 17.91 3.48 2.26
C GLY A 232 19.11 3.22 3.19
N ASN A 233 19.33 4.12 4.15
CA ASN A 233 20.40 4.02 5.13
C ASN A 233 19.89 4.28 6.54
N PHE A 234 20.67 3.85 7.54
CA PHE A 234 20.31 3.90 8.94
C PHE A 234 20.15 5.34 9.48
N GLU A 235 20.97 6.27 9.03
CA GLU A 235 20.91 7.67 9.47
C GLU A 235 19.58 8.30 9.05
N THR A 236 19.22 8.15 7.77
CA THR A 236 17.94 8.65 7.24
C THR A 236 16.74 7.96 7.91
N LEU A 237 16.83 6.65 8.19
CA LEU A 237 15.79 5.95 8.94
C LEU A 237 15.57 6.59 10.31
N ARG A 238 16.63 6.84 11.07
CA ARG A 238 16.54 7.46 12.40
C ARG A 238 15.89 8.84 12.37
N GLU A 239 16.23 9.65 11.37
CA GLU A 239 15.65 10.99 11.19
C GLU A 239 14.15 10.94 10.87
N GLN A 240 13.71 9.92 10.15
CA GLN A 240 12.34 9.79 9.66
C GLN A 240 11.40 9.03 10.60
N LEU A 241 11.91 8.29 11.60
CA LEU A 241 11.10 7.39 12.46
C LEU A 241 9.87 8.09 13.04
N SER A 242 10.01 9.30 13.55
CA SER A 242 8.89 10.05 14.15
C SER A 242 7.78 10.41 13.15
N SER A 243 8.07 10.34 11.85
CA SER A 243 7.10 10.65 10.79
C SER A 243 6.24 9.46 10.37
N PHE A 244 6.60 8.23 10.76
CA PHE A 244 5.91 7.02 10.30
C PHE A 244 4.71 6.60 11.16
N GLY A 245 4.49 7.28 12.31
CA GLY A 245 3.34 7.01 13.19
C GLY A 245 3.42 5.69 13.96
N LEU A 246 4.58 5.03 13.98
CA LEU A 246 4.81 3.81 14.73
C LEU A 246 4.87 4.06 16.24
N SER A 247 4.49 3.04 17.01
CA SER A 247 4.71 3.01 18.45
C SER A 247 6.21 2.96 18.81
N SER A 248 6.53 3.11 20.11
CA SER A 248 7.93 2.92 20.56
C SER A 248 8.46 1.53 20.20
N SER A 249 7.63 0.49 20.30
CA SER A 249 8.00 -0.88 19.91
C SER A 249 8.24 -1.02 18.42
N GLY A 250 7.37 -0.44 17.58
CA GLY A 250 7.57 -0.42 16.12
C GLY A 250 8.85 0.31 15.71
N ASN A 251 9.15 1.43 16.37
CA ASN A 251 10.40 2.16 16.15
C ASN A 251 11.65 1.33 16.56
N GLU A 252 11.59 0.59 17.67
CA GLU A 252 12.66 -0.32 18.09
C GLU A 252 12.91 -1.42 17.04
N ILE A 253 11.85 -2.07 16.54
CA ILE A 253 11.96 -3.06 15.46
C ILE A 253 12.65 -2.48 14.23
N MET A 254 12.26 -1.27 13.82
CA MET A 254 12.88 -0.61 12.65
C MET A 254 14.36 -0.29 12.88
N LEU A 255 14.74 0.14 14.09
CA LEU A 255 16.13 0.42 14.43
C LEU A 255 16.99 -0.84 14.47
N GLU A 256 16.46 -1.95 14.99
CA GLU A 256 17.15 -3.24 14.99
C GLU A 256 17.36 -3.76 13.55
N PHE A 257 16.34 -3.60 12.70
CA PHE A 257 16.42 -4.01 11.29
C PHE A 257 17.47 -3.19 10.52
N GLY A 258 17.50 -1.88 10.72
CA GLY A 258 18.43 -0.99 10.02
C GLY A 258 19.89 -1.07 10.53
N ALA A 259 20.14 -1.68 11.68
CA ALA A 259 21.47 -1.86 12.26
C ALA A 259 22.20 -3.12 11.75
N ASN A 260 21.48 -4.04 11.08
CA ASN A 260 22.00 -5.29 10.52
C ASN A 260 22.25 -5.17 9.02
#